data_72a21c74b333f2a664ad06366d5559dd
#
_entry.id   72a21c74b333f2a664ad06366d5559dd
#
_cell.length_a   1.000
_cell.length_b   1.000
_cell.length_c   1.000
_cell.angle_alpha   90.00
_cell.angle_beta   90.00
_cell.angle_gamma   90.00
#
_symmetry.space_group_name_H-M   'P 1'
#
loop_
_entity.id
_entity.type
_entity.pdbx_description
1 polymer ?
#
loop_
_entity_poly.entity_id
_entity_poly.type
_entity_poly.pdbx_seq_one_letter_code
_entity_poly.pdbx_strand_id
1 'polypeptide(L)'
;MRRISFLTYLSILALVGAVISEAVGWTEGRGWLLLVWAVLLLPVSIGLLGHPMRAPALGLFTGVWGTVAVVILVVLQALAIAGVLGAEWTAWPLEVLGIWIVIASLLGFGAQPFPPLVDLLGVLTGAGFIAVGAASYAGDSAVLKAAGVAAAVVYVLWAAGLGWVFWSMQSPLRSFRGMAVEPRA
;
A
#
# COMPACT_ATOMS: atom_id res chain seq x y z
N MET A 1 -5.09 -14.56 -5.45
CA MET A 1 -5.09 -13.92 -4.11
C MET A 1 -3.90 -14.32 -3.24
N ARG A 2 -3.56 -15.62 -3.05
CA ARG A 2 -2.39 -16.02 -2.21
C ARG A 2 -1.06 -15.38 -2.61
N ARG A 3 -0.79 -15.18 -3.91
CA ARG A 3 0.42 -14.50 -4.38
C ARG A 3 0.44 -13.02 -3.97
N ILE A 4 -0.70 -12.34 -4.04
CA ILE A 4 -0.81 -10.94 -3.60
C ILE A 4 -0.60 -10.85 -2.09
N SER A 5 -1.19 -11.74 -1.30
CA SER A 5 -0.95 -11.83 0.15
C SER A 5 0.54 -11.97 0.47
N PHE A 6 1.23 -12.88 -0.20
CA PHE A 6 2.68 -13.07 -0.01
C PHE A 6 3.48 -11.80 -0.34
N LEU A 7 3.16 -11.13 -1.47
CA LEU A 7 3.80 -9.88 -1.87
C LEU A 7 3.50 -8.74 -0.90
N THR A 8 2.30 -8.73 -0.30
CA THR A 8 1.95 -7.77 0.76
C THR A 8 2.83 -7.96 2.00
N TYR A 9 3.08 -9.19 2.43
CA TYR A 9 3.99 -9.46 3.55
C TYR A 9 5.45 -9.10 3.21
N LEU A 10 5.90 -9.35 1.97
CA LEU A 10 7.23 -8.92 1.53
C LEU A 10 7.37 -7.38 1.55
N SER A 11 6.30 -6.64 1.22
CA SER A 11 6.33 -5.18 1.29
C SER A 11 6.51 -4.67 2.72
N ILE A 12 5.98 -5.38 3.72
CA ILE A 12 6.23 -5.09 5.13
C ILE A 12 7.72 -5.23 5.44
N LEU A 13 8.32 -6.34 5.03
CA LEU A 13 9.76 -6.60 5.29
C LEU A 13 10.65 -5.54 4.63
N ALA A 14 10.32 -5.13 3.40
CA ALA A 14 11.06 -4.10 2.68
C ALA A 14 10.97 -2.74 3.41
N LEU A 15 9.77 -2.33 3.86
CA LEU A 15 9.60 -1.07 4.57
C LEU A 15 10.27 -1.08 5.95
N VAL A 16 10.11 -2.15 6.72
CA VAL A 16 10.78 -2.32 8.02
C VAL A 16 12.30 -2.28 7.84
N GLY A 17 12.82 -2.98 6.83
CA GLY A 17 14.23 -2.93 6.48
C GLY A 17 14.71 -1.51 6.12
N ALA A 18 13.90 -0.72 5.40
CA ALA A 18 14.23 0.68 5.09
C ALA A 18 14.30 1.55 6.35
N VAL A 19 13.36 1.38 7.30
CA VAL A 19 13.38 2.10 8.59
C VAL A 19 14.60 1.71 9.42
N ILE A 20 14.94 0.43 9.47
CA ILE A 20 16.15 -0.04 10.17
C ILE A 20 17.41 0.53 9.51
N SER A 21 17.48 0.53 8.17
CA SER A 21 18.61 1.08 7.41
C SER A 21 18.82 2.57 7.71
N GLU A 22 17.73 3.34 7.83
CA GLU A 22 17.80 4.74 8.27
C GLU A 22 18.38 4.85 9.69
N ALA A 23 17.91 4.00 10.62
CA ALA A 23 18.36 4.02 12.01
C ALA A 23 19.86 3.71 12.17
N VAL A 24 20.41 2.84 11.32
CA VAL A 24 21.84 2.47 11.32
C VAL A 24 22.69 3.34 10.38
N GLY A 25 22.11 4.33 9.71
CA GLY A 25 22.81 5.23 8.81
C GLY A 25 23.19 4.64 7.44
N TRP A 26 22.60 3.52 7.04
CA TRP A 26 22.83 2.90 5.74
C TRP A 26 21.92 3.51 4.67
N THR A 27 22.26 4.69 4.19
CA THR A 27 21.44 5.48 3.25
C THR A 27 21.20 4.81 1.91
N GLU A 28 22.20 4.13 1.35
CA GLU A 28 22.05 3.38 0.09
C GLU A 28 21.07 2.23 0.25
N GLY A 29 21.20 1.43 1.32
CA GLY A 29 20.32 0.32 1.60
C GLY A 29 18.88 0.77 1.79
N ARG A 30 18.66 1.92 2.47
CA ARG A 30 17.34 2.53 2.60
C ARG A 30 16.75 2.83 1.23
N GLY A 31 17.50 3.44 0.31
CA GLY A 31 17.03 3.77 -1.02
C GLY A 31 16.53 2.53 -1.78
N TRP A 32 17.34 1.48 -1.81
CA TRP A 32 16.98 0.22 -2.47
C TRP A 32 15.78 -0.47 -1.82
N LEU A 33 15.69 -0.49 -0.50
CA LEU A 33 14.57 -1.11 0.21
C LEU A 33 13.25 -0.34 -0.01
N LEU A 34 13.30 0.99 -0.10
CA LEU A 34 12.13 1.81 -0.48
C LEU A 34 11.72 1.56 -1.94
N LEU A 35 12.66 1.34 -2.86
CA LEU A 35 12.35 0.96 -4.22
C LEU A 35 11.65 -0.41 -4.28
N VAL A 36 12.18 -1.40 -3.58
CA VAL A 36 11.57 -2.74 -3.48
C VAL A 36 10.17 -2.64 -2.88
N TRP A 37 10.00 -1.86 -1.81
CA TRP A 37 8.69 -1.61 -1.21
C TRP A 37 7.71 -0.98 -2.22
N ALA A 38 8.12 0.07 -2.94
CA ALA A 38 7.28 0.72 -3.95
C ALA A 38 6.86 -0.24 -5.07
N VAL A 39 7.78 -1.09 -5.56
CA VAL A 39 7.47 -2.13 -6.55
C VAL A 39 6.46 -3.13 -6.00
N LEU A 40 6.59 -3.53 -4.73
CA LEU A 40 5.67 -4.47 -4.09
C LEU A 40 4.29 -3.87 -3.80
N LEU A 41 4.14 -2.53 -3.81
CA LEU A 41 2.83 -1.88 -3.76
C LEU A 41 2.00 -2.06 -5.04
N LEU A 42 2.62 -2.28 -6.22
CA LEU A 42 1.90 -2.47 -7.47
C LEU A 42 0.89 -3.63 -7.41
N PRO A 43 1.28 -4.87 -7.04
CA PRO A 43 0.31 -5.96 -6.92
C PRO A 43 -0.73 -5.71 -5.81
N VAL A 44 -0.39 -4.98 -4.75
CA VAL A 44 -1.34 -4.60 -3.70
C VAL A 44 -2.38 -3.63 -4.25
N SER A 45 -1.96 -2.60 -5.00
CA SER A 45 -2.86 -1.62 -5.62
C SER A 45 -3.81 -2.29 -6.63
N ILE A 46 -3.30 -3.17 -7.48
CA ILE A 46 -4.10 -3.95 -8.42
C ILE A 46 -5.07 -4.88 -7.68
N GLY A 47 -4.63 -5.49 -6.58
CA GLY A 47 -5.49 -6.33 -5.73
C GLY A 47 -6.67 -5.55 -5.15
N LEU A 48 -6.44 -4.31 -4.71
CA LEU A 48 -7.48 -3.44 -4.18
C LEU A 48 -8.45 -2.95 -5.25
N LEU A 49 -8.00 -2.74 -6.50
CA LEU A 49 -8.88 -2.38 -7.63
C LEU A 49 -9.95 -3.45 -7.92
N GLY A 50 -9.62 -4.70 -7.73
CA GLY A 50 -10.53 -5.83 -7.98
C GLY A 50 -11.59 -6.06 -6.90
N HIS A 51 -11.66 -5.23 -5.85
CA HIS A 51 -12.57 -5.43 -4.72
C HIS A 51 -13.89 -4.68 -4.90
N PRO A 52 -15.02 -5.29 -4.48
CA PRO A 52 -16.31 -4.61 -4.49
C PRO A 52 -16.27 -3.41 -3.52
N MET A 53 -16.53 -2.22 -4.04
CA MET A 53 -16.65 -0.98 -3.28
C MET A 53 -18.10 -0.48 -3.34
N ARG A 54 -18.53 0.28 -2.33
CA ARG A 54 -19.88 0.87 -2.30
C ARG A 54 -20.15 1.81 -3.48
N ALA A 55 -19.12 2.43 -4.03
CA ALA A 55 -19.18 3.27 -5.22
C ALA A 55 -18.15 2.78 -6.26
N PRO A 56 -18.48 1.76 -7.07
CA PRO A 56 -17.53 1.11 -7.96
C PRO A 56 -16.84 2.05 -8.95
N ALA A 57 -17.60 3.01 -9.51
CA ALA A 57 -17.04 3.98 -10.46
C ALA A 57 -16.00 4.90 -9.81
N LEU A 58 -16.28 5.41 -8.59
CA LEU A 58 -15.34 6.22 -7.84
C LEU A 58 -14.13 5.39 -7.39
N GLY A 59 -14.35 4.17 -6.92
CA GLY A 59 -13.30 3.24 -6.54
C GLY A 59 -12.36 2.91 -7.69
N LEU A 60 -12.91 2.66 -8.89
CA LEU A 60 -12.10 2.42 -10.08
C LEU A 60 -11.30 3.68 -10.47
N PHE A 61 -11.93 4.84 -10.52
CA PHE A 61 -11.28 6.10 -10.87
C PHE A 61 -10.12 6.40 -9.91
N THR A 62 -10.36 6.39 -8.60
CA THR A 62 -9.33 6.67 -7.60
C THR A 62 -8.25 5.59 -7.57
N GLY A 63 -8.60 4.33 -7.82
CA GLY A 63 -7.66 3.22 -7.88
C GLY A 63 -6.72 3.29 -9.08
N VAL A 64 -7.19 3.77 -10.23
CA VAL A 64 -6.31 4.06 -11.38
C VAL A 64 -5.28 5.12 -11.00
N TRP A 65 -5.71 6.22 -10.39
CA TRP A 65 -4.78 7.27 -9.93
C TRP A 65 -3.82 6.77 -8.86
N GLY A 66 -4.29 5.96 -7.92
CA GLY A 66 -3.43 5.34 -6.92
C GLY A 66 -2.37 4.43 -7.54
N THR A 67 -2.75 3.61 -8.53
CA THR A 67 -1.81 2.76 -9.25
C THR A 67 -0.80 3.58 -10.06
N VAL A 68 -1.24 4.64 -10.73
CA VAL A 68 -0.36 5.58 -11.43
C VAL A 68 0.62 6.24 -10.45
N ALA A 69 0.15 6.66 -9.26
CA ALA A 69 1.02 7.23 -8.23
C ALA A 69 2.10 6.23 -7.77
N VAL A 70 1.76 4.94 -7.62
CA VAL A 70 2.76 3.89 -7.29
C VAL A 70 3.79 3.75 -8.41
N VAL A 71 3.37 3.73 -9.69
CA VAL A 71 4.30 3.66 -10.82
C VAL A 71 5.26 4.85 -10.83
N ILE A 72 4.72 6.06 -10.63
CA ILE A 72 5.54 7.27 -10.55
C ILE A 72 6.49 7.21 -9.37
N LEU A 73 6.03 6.75 -8.20
CA LEU A 73 6.87 6.57 -7.02
C LEU A 73 8.05 5.63 -7.29
N VAL A 74 7.81 4.50 -7.99
CA VAL A 74 8.88 3.56 -8.39
C VAL A 74 9.91 4.25 -9.28
N VAL A 75 9.44 4.99 -10.30
CA VAL A 75 10.33 5.69 -11.24
C VAL A 75 11.15 6.76 -10.53
N LEU A 76 10.51 7.61 -9.72
CA LEU A 76 11.21 8.68 -8.99
C LEU A 76 12.19 8.13 -7.95
N GLN A 77 11.83 7.04 -7.27
CA GLN A 77 12.75 6.38 -6.34
C GLN A 77 13.97 5.80 -7.06
N ALA A 78 13.79 5.21 -8.24
CA ALA A 78 14.90 4.72 -9.05
C ALA A 78 15.81 5.88 -9.52
N LEU A 79 15.24 7.00 -9.96
CA LEU A 79 15.99 8.20 -10.36
C LEU A 79 16.71 8.85 -9.17
N ALA A 80 16.14 8.83 -7.98
CA ALA A 80 16.79 9.32 -6.77
C ALA A 80 18.00 8.45 -6.39
N ILE A 81 17.89 7.12 -6.51
CA ILE A 81 19.01 6.19 -6.29
C ILE A 81 20.13 6.42 -7.32
N ALA A 82 19.75 6.69 -8.57
CA ALA A 82 20.70 7.00 -9.63
C ALA A 82 21.35 8.40 -9.51
N GLY A 83 20.95 9.20 -8.52
CA GLY A 83 21.45 10.55 -8.31
C GLY A 83 21.00 11.58 -9.37
N VAL A 84 19.97 11.24 -10.16
CA VAL A 84 19.40 12.12 -11.20
C VAL A 84 18.47 13.16 -10.59
N LEU A 85 17.72 12.77 -9.56
CA LEU A 85 16.76 13.62 -8.85
C LEU A 85 16.99 13.53 -7.35
N GLY A 86 16.59 14.58 -6.61
CA GLY A 86 16.57 14.55 -5.15
C GLY A 86 15.44 13.67 -4.62
N ALA A 87 15.62 13.15 -3.41
CA ALA A 87 14.62 12.27 -2.77
C ALA A 87 13.29 12.99 -2.46
N GLU A 88 13.31 14.32 -2.38
CA GLU A 88 12.12 15.17 -2.16
C GLU A 88 11.05 14.97 -3.25
N TRP A 89 11.45 14.60 -4.47
CA TRP A 89 10.51 14.33 -5.56
C TRP A 89 9.61 13.13 -5.33
N THR A 90 9.93 12.26 -4.35
CA THR A 90 9.07 11.12 -4.00
C THR A 90 7.91 11.52 -3.07
N ALA A 91 7.88 12.74 -2.55
CA ALA A 91 6.88 13.20 -1.60
C ALA A 91 5.48 13.27 -2.19
N TRP A 92 5.32 13.94 -3.34
CA TRP A 92 4.00 14.14 -3.92
C TRP A 92 3.31 12.84 -4.41
N PRO A 93 3.98 11.84 -5.03
CA PRO A 93 3.28 10.60 -5.37
C PRO A 93 2.93 9.80 -4.10
N LEU A 94 3.68 9.96 -3.01
CA LEU A 94 3.34 9.36 -1.73
C LEU A 94 2.07 9.99 -1.15
N GLU A 95 1.89 11.31 -1.26
CA GLU A 95 0.65 12.00 -0.87
C GLU A 95 -0.55 11.54 -1.71
N VAL A 96 -0.41 11.47 -3.05
CA VAL A 96 -1.47 10.98 -3.94
C VAL A 96 -1.84 9.54 -3.59
N LEU A 97 -0.85 8.69 -3.32
CA LEU A 97 -1.06 7.34 -2.84
C LEU A 97 -1.80 7.32 -1.50
N GLY A 98 -1.43 8.21 -0.58
CA GLY A 98 -2.09 8.37 0.72
C GLY A 98 -3.56 8.75 0.57
N ILE A 99 -3.86 9.74 -0.27
CA ILE A 99 -5.23 10.16 -0.56
C ILE A 99 -6.05 8.99 -1.13
N TRP A 100 -5.47 8.25 -2.08
CA TRP A 100 -6.14 7.08 -2.63
C TRP A 100 -6.43 6.01 -1.58
N ILE A 101 -5.47 5.68 -0.71
CA ILE A 101 -5.67 4.69 0.35
C ILE A 101 -6.79 5.14 1.31
N VAL A 102 -6.84 6.43 1.68
CA VAL A 102 -7.94 6.98 2.49
C VAL A 102 -9.29 6.77 1.80
N ILE A 103 -9.41 7.18 0.54
CA ILE A 103 -10.66 7.06 -0.22
C ILE A 103 -11.05 5.58 -0.37
N ALA A 104 -10.12 4.70 -0.75
CA ALA A 104 -10.38 3.27 -0.92
C ALA A 104 -10.86 2.64 0.39
N SER A 105 -10.24 2.99 1.52
CA SER A 105 -10.62 2.48 2.85
C SER A 105 -12.00 3.00 3.28
N LEU A 106 -12.30 4.29 3.05
CA LEU A 106 -13.61 4.85 3.35
C LEU A 106 -14.72 4.21 2.49
N LEU A 107 -14.46 3.92 1.22
CA LEU A 107 -15.39 3.24 0.34
C LEU A 107 -15.54 1.74 0.68
N GLY A 108 -14.50 1.16 1.28
CA GLY A 108 -14.48 -0.21 1.78
C GLY A 108 -15.31 -0.39 3.06
N PHE A 109 -15.48 0.66 3.86
CA PHE A 109 -16.16 0.60 5.14
C PHE A 109 -17.56 -0.03 5.02
N GLY A 110 -17.73 -1.20 5.66
CA GLY A 110 -18.97 -1.97 5.63
C GLY A 110 -19.31 -2.62 4.28
N ALA A 111 -18.41 -2.59 3.29
CA ALA A 111 -18.47 -3.45 2.12
C ALA A 111 -17.64 -4.70 2.45
N GLN A 112 -18.31 -5.85 2.63
CA GLN A 112 -17.57 -7.10 2.78
C GLN A 112 -16.67 -7.31 1.55
N PRO A 113 -15.42 -7.78 1.69
CA PRO A 113 -14.96 -8.71 2.73
C PRO A 113 -13.97 -8.12 3.76
N PHE A 114 -13.74 -6.78 3.78
CA PHE A 114 -12.77 -6.23 4.72
C PHE A 114 -13.35 -6.03 6.13
N PRO A 115 -12.63 -6.48 7.19
CA PRO A 115 -12.98 -6.11 8.55
C PRO A 115 -12.86 -4.59 8.73
N PRO A 116 -13.77 -3.93 9.48
CA PRO A 116 -13.73 -2.49 9.72
C PRO A 116 -12.39 -1.98 10.30
N LEU A 117 -11.69 -2.83 11.03
CA LEU A 117 -10.37 -2.51 11.56
C LEU A 117 -9.33 -2.33 10.45
N VAL A 118 -9.40 -3.15 9.38
CA VAL A 118 -8.47 -3.03 8.24
C VAL A 118 -8.74 -1.74 7.48
N ASP A 119 -10.00 -1.35 7.31
CA ASP A 119 -10.37 -0.09 6.68
C ASP A 119 -9.90 1.10 7.53
N LEU A 120 -10.09 1.05 8.86
CA LEU A 120 -9.59 2.09 9.77
C LEU A 120 -8.07 2.24 9.69
N LEU A 121 -7.34 1.12 9.72
CA LEU A 121 -5.89 1.13 9.56
C LEU A 121 -5.47 1.68 8.19
N GLY A 122 -6.27 1.43 7.15
CA GLY A 122 -6.05 2.01 5.82
C GLY A 122 -6.19 3.53 5.82
N VAL A 123 -7.23 4.07 6.46
CA VAL A 123 -7.39 5.53 6.63
C VAL A 123 -6.18 6.13 7.36
N LEU A 124 -5.74 5.51 8.46
CA LEU A 124 -4.57 5.97 9.21
C LEU A 124 -3.27 5.86 8.40
N THR A 125 -3.11 4.79 7.61
CA THR A 125 -1.95 4.62 6.71
C THR A 125 -1.91 5.72 5.65
N GLY A 126 -3.04 5.99 5.00
CA GLY A 126 -3.11 7.04 4.00
C GLY A 126 -2.86 8.43 4.59
N ALA A 127 -3.43 8.72 5.77
CA ALA A 127 -3.15 9.95 6.50
C ALA A 127 -1.66 10.07 6.88
N GLY A 128 -1.02 8.96 7.27
CA GLY A 128 0.41 8.90 7.54
C GLY A 128 1.26 9.24 6.31
N PHE A 129 0.92 8.72 5.13
CA PHE A 129 1.63 9.04 3.89
C PHE A 129 1.47 10.50 3.48
N ILE A 130 0.27 11.08 3.65
CA ILE A 130 0.04 12.52 3.44
C ILE A 130 0.90 13.34 4.43
N ALA A 131 0.96 12.94 5.69
CA ALA A 131 1.77 13.64 6.70
C ALA A 131 3.27 13.57 6.39
N VAL A 132 3.78 12.44 5.87
CA VAL A 132 5.19 12.31 5.42
C VAL A 132 5.47 13.25 4.25
N GLY A 133 4.58 13.31 3.25
CA GLY A 133 4.72 14.23 2.14
C GLY A 133 4.74 15.69 2.62
N ALA A 134 3.74 16.10 3.41
CA ALA A 134 3.66 17.44 3.97
C ALA A 134 4.90 17.81 4.81
N ALA A 135 5.41 16.88 5.64
CA ALA A 135 6.61 17.09 6.45
C ALA A 135 7.87 17.27 5.58
N SER A 136 7.94 16.60 4.41
CA SER A 136 9.08 16.75 3.50
C SER A 136 9.16 18.16 2.90
N TYR A 137 8.02 18.81 2.64
CA TYR A 137 7.97 20.20 2.17
C TYR A 137 8.29 21.22 3.27
N ALA A 138 7.97 20.88 4.53
CA ALA A 138 8.27 21.76 5.66
C ALA A 138 9.79 21.85 5.97
N GLY A 139 10.58 20.90 5.47
CA GLY A 139 12.05 20.90 5.63
C GLY A 139 12.54 20.54 7.04
N ASP A 140 11.65 20.22 7.98
CA ASP A 140 12.03 19.80 9.33
C ASP A 140 12.33 18.28 9.36
N SER A 141 13.61 17.95 9.49
CA SER A 141 14.07 16.57 9.48
C SER A 141 13.57 15.74 10.66
N ALA A 142 13.32 16.35 11.82
CA ALA A 142 12.83 15.65 13.00
C ALA A 142 11.34 15.27 12.81
N VAL A 143 10.54 16.22 12.33
CA VAL A 143 9.12 15.98 12.00
C VAL A 143 8.99 14.93 10.89
N LEU A 144 9.82 15.03 9.84
CA LEU A 144 9.82 14.05 8.75
C LEU A 144 10.14 12.63 9.23
N LYS A 145 11.15 12.47 10.08
CA LYS A 145 11.50 11.17 10.66
C LYS A 145 10.38 10.63 11.55
N ALA A 146 9.81 11.45 12.41
CA ALA A 146 8.71 11.03 13.28
C ALA A 146 7.48 10.62 12.48
N ALA A 147 7.09 11.41 11.48
CA ALA A 147 5.98 11.08 10.56
C ALA A 147 6.27 9.79 9.79
N GLY A 148 7.50 9.61 9.28
CA GLY A 148 7.91 8.41 8.56
C GLY A 148 7.81 7.14 9.39
N VAL A 149 8.31 7.17 10.64
CA VAL A 149 8.21 6.03 11.56
C VAL A 149 6.75 5.73 11.91
N ALA A 150 5.95 6.76 12.24
CA ALA A 150 4.53 6.58 12.54
C ALA A 150 3.76 5.98 11.35
N ALA A 151 3.98 6.52 10.15
CA ALA A 151 3.36 5.99 8.92
C ALA A 151 3.78 4.54 8.64
N ALA A 152 5.07 4.20 8.86
CA ALA A 152 5.55 2.83 8.68
C ALA A 152 4.90 1.85 9.65
N VAL A 153 4.74 2.22 10.93
CA VAL A 153 4.07 1.37 11.93
C VAL A 153 2.63 1.08 11.53
N VAL A 154 1.88 2.12 11.16
CA VAL A 154 0.48 1.94 10.76
C VAL A 154 0.37 1.16 9.47
N TYR A 155 1.25 1.41 8.50
CA TYR A 155 1.32 0.63 7.26
C TYR A 155 1.55 -0.87 7.52
N VAL A 156 2.47 -1.22 8.42
CA VAL A 156 2.75 -2.62 8.78
C VAL A 156 1.50 -3.31 9.30
N LEU A 157 0.77 -2.66 10.20
CA LEU A 157 -0.48 -3.19 10.75
C LEU A 157 -1.56 -3.35 9.68
N TRP A 158 -1.72 -2.34 8.83
CA TRP A 158 -2.67 -2.37 7.72
C TRP A 158 -2.33 -3.46 6.69
N ALA A 159 -1.08 -3.51 6.23
CA ALA A 159 -0.62 -4.49 5.27
C ALA A 159 -0.69 -5.92 5.81
N ALA A 160 -0.45 -6.13 7.11
CA ALA A 160 -0.65 -7.42 7.75
C ALA A 160 -2.12 -7.83 7.72
N GLY A 161 -3.03 -6.92 8.03
CA GLY A 161 -4.48 -7.13 7.92
C GLY A 161 -4.92 -7.44 6.49
N LEU A 162 -4.45 -6.67 5.49
CA LEU A 162 -4.72 -6.93 4.08
C LEU A 162 -4.17 -8.29 3.63
N GLY A 163 -2.94 -8.60 4.00
CA GLY A 163 -2.31 -9.87 3.67
C GLY A 163 -3.13 -11.05 4.21
N TRP A 164 -3.63 -10.93 5.45
CA TRP A 164 -4.51 -11.93 6.04
C TRP A 164 -5.84 -12.06 5.29
N VAL A 165 -6.48 -10.94 4.93
CA VAL A 165 -7.72 -10.94 4.14
C VAL A 165 -7.49 -11.58 2.78
N PHE A 166 -6.45 -11.19 2.03
CA PHE A 166 -6.11 -11.80 0.74
C PHE A 166 -5.77 -13.30 0.85
N TRP A 167 -5.21 -13.71 1.98
CA TRP A 167 -4.94 -15.14 2.25
C TRP A 167 -6.23 -15.91 2.50
N SER A 168 -7.15 -15.34 3.29
CA SER A 168 -8.43 -15.99 3.65
C SER A 168 -9.42 -16.04 2.50
N MET A 169 -9.31 -15.13 1.52
CA MET A 169 -10.13 -15.15 0.32
C MET A 169 -9.80 -16.39 -0.51
N GLN A 170 -10.63 -17.41 -0.39
CA GLN A 170 -10.59 -18.55 -1.28
C GLN A 170 -10.91 -18.07 -2.71
N SER A 171 -10.14 -18.54 -3.70
CA SER A 171 -10.43 -18.21 -5.09
C SER A 171 -11.89 -18.59 -5.39
N PRO A 172 -12.72 -17.71 -5.97
CA PRO A 172 -14.12 -17.99 -6.30
C PRO A 172 -14.32 -19.24 -7.16
N LEU A 173 -13.26 -19.69 -7.86
CA LEU A 173 -13.25 -20.92 -8.65
C LEU A 173 -13.46 -22.22 -7.83
N ARG A 174 -13.31 -22.20 -6.50
CA ARG A 174 -13.62 -23.38 -5.66
C ARG A 174 -15.11 -23.48 -5.35
N SER A 175 -15.85 -22.37 -5.28
CA SER A 175 -17.31 -22.42 -5.08
C SER A 175 -18.04 -22.92 -6.32
N PHE A 176 -17.52 -22.69 -7.53
CA PHE A 176 -18.10 -23.24 -8.76
C PHE A 176 -17.88 -24.76 -8.91
N ARG A 177 -16.82 -25.32 -8.34
CA ARG A 177 -16.60 -26.78 -8.34
C ARG A 177 -17.52 -27.54 -7.39
N GLY A 178 -18.03 -26.89 -6.34
CA GLY A 178 -19.03 -27.49 -5.44
C GLY A 178 -20.46 -27.46 -5.98
N MET A 179 -20.75 -26.65 -7.01
CA MET A 179 -22.06 -26.60 -7.69
C MET A 179 -22.12 -27.48 -8.93
N ALA A 180 -21.03 -28.12 -9.33
CA ALA A 180 -21.04 -29.05 -10.44
C ALA A 180 -21.59 -30.39 -9.98
N VAL A 181 -22.93 -30.51 -10.15
CA VAL A 181 -23.65 -31.73 -10.51
C VAL A 181 -23.66 -32.86 -9.48
N GLU A 182 -24.63 -32.84 -8.57
CA GLU A 182 -25.26 -34.10 -8.24
C GLU A 182 -26.19 -34.50 -9.42
N PRO A 183 -25.89 -35.58 -10.15
CA PRO A 183 -26.87 -36.14 -11.07
C PRO A 183 -28.08 -36.63 -10.25
N ARG A 184 -29.21 -35.96 -10.44
CA ARG A 184 -30.46 -36.46 -9.90
C ARG A 184 -30.73 -37.82 -10.58
N ALA A 185 -30.66 -38.91 -9.79
CA ALA A 185 -31.15 -40.23 -10.12
C ALA A 185 -32.69 -40.26 -10.14
#